data_2c987f3e68533632fa26cc0d486b82b7
#
_entry.id   2c987f3e68533632fa26cc0d486b82b7
#
_cell.length_a   1.000
_cell.length_b   1.000
_cell.length_c   1.000
_cell.angle_alpha   90.00
_cell.angle_beta   90.00
_cell.angle_gamma   90.00
#
_symmetry.space_group_name_H-M   'P 1'
#
loop_
_entity.id
_entity.type
_entity.pdbx_description
1 polymer ?
#
loop_
_entity_poly.entity_id
_entity_poly.type
_entity_poly.pdbx_seq_one_letter_code
_entity_poly.pdbx_strand_id
1 'polypeptide(L)'
;DGAGFPYTTIKVGSDNNTVLAESSYWRSGELFWLRSPSDLDSSDNIAWVAYPGKYVYGSIVSTKFAVQPASNLNLSSVLFASAATAASSDKAEARTIADGTAMTLRLDGTGKDIGTATYNTTTGDIKAVKGATSQTVALVVQGNDGTNNWYYSKKITGTDVVNVSDIVAESNTPASIDLSACKIWLEATDSTENLTYAVNATETTIKIIHSVAITDIETPVSNTALDTEASCATTGVSSTTPQITWTSSDTTAGYNTSYTASITLTATTGYEFIDSTTATVSGNNATSITKNTDGTLTVTYDFPATAKDRLISITTPQAITVANGTAYSDMNLPEQVNIVTEGNTVSSASVTWNTTTP
;
A
#
# COMPACT_ATOMS: atom_id res chain seq x y z
N ASP A 1 23.19 -12.42 -2.25
CA ASP A 1 24.02 -12.93 -1.16
C ASP A 1 24.03 -11.91 -0.06
N GLY A 2 23.04 -11.94 0.83
CA GLY A 2 23.05 -11.18 2.05
C GLY A 2 24.29 -11.54 2.88
N ALA A 3 24.79 -10.63 3.71
CA ALA A 3 25.87 -10.91 4.62
C ALA A 3 25.46 -11.99 5.64
N GLY A 4 25.26 -13.19 5.14
CA GLY A 4 25.11 -14.36 5.96
C GLY A 4 26.46 -14.67 6.59
N PHE A 5 26.51 -14.79 7.90
CA PHE A 5 27.58 -15.53 8.52
C PHE A 5 27.23 -17.01 8.39
N PRO A 6 27.89 -17.77 7.51
CA PRO A 6 27.64 -19.20 7.50
C PRO A 6 28.14 -19.78 8.82
N TYR A 7 27.22 -20.22 9.65
CA TYR A 7 27.57 -20.95 10.84
C TYR A 7 27.97 -22.36 10.46
N THR A 8 29.22 -22.56 10.34
CA THR A 8 29.76 -23.89 10.57
C THR A 8 30.09 -24.00 12.05
N THR A 9 29.64 -25.06 12.67
CA THR A 9 29.86 -25.34 14.07
C THR A 9 31.36 -25.29 14.34
N ILE A 10 31.82 -24.31 15.09
CA ILE A 10 33.19 -24.35 15.63
C ILE A 10 33.17 -25.38 16.75
N LYS A 11 33.68 -26.58 16.49
CA LYS A 11 34.01 -27.52 17.57
C LYS A 11 35.28 -27.03 18.20
N VAL A 12 35.19 -26.43 19.36
CA VAL A 12 36.35 -26.23 20.24
C VAL A 12 36.63 -27.57 20.89
N GLY A 13 37.63 -28.28 20.39
CA GLY A 13 38.12 -29.50 21.05
C GLY A 13 38.88 -29.15 22.33
N SER A 14 38.90 -30.06 23.32
CA SER A 14 39.69 -29.93 24.54
C SER A 14 41.18 -30.08 24.31
N ASP A 15 41.60 -30.41 23.13
CA ASP A 15 42.98 -30.64 22.72
C ASP A 15 43.42 -29.55 21.73
N ASN A 16 44.71 -29.26 21.68
CA ASN A 16 45.33 -28.24 20.83
C ASN A 16 45.07 -28.38 19.31
N ASN A 17 44.13 -29.18 18.90
CA ASN A 17 43.69 -29.39 17.54
C ASN A 17 42.25 -28.90 17.33
N THR A 18 42.03 -27.59 17.42
CA THR A 18 40.78 -26.97 17.01
C THR A 18 40.70 -26.97 15.47
N VAL A 19 39.86 -27.80 14.93
CA VAL A 19 39.56 -27.79 13.50
C VAL A 19 38.54 -26.69 13.26
N LEU A 20 38.93 -25.63 12.62
CA LEU A 20 38.04 -24.61 12.11
C LEU A 20 37.43 -25.14 10.81
N ALA A 21 36.12 -25.32 10.78
CA ALA A 21 35.45 -25.79 9.58
C ALA A 21 35.58 -24.73 8.45
N GLU A 22 35.82 -25.19 7.23
CA GLU A 22 35.81 -24.30 6.07
C GLU A 22 34.46 -23.60 5.95
N SER A 23 34.49 -22.29 5.86
CA SER A 23 33.34 -21.50 5.45
C SER A 23 33.70 -20.73 4.20
N SER A 24 32.72 -20.42 3.37
CA SER A 24 32.89 -19.63 2.16
C SER A 24 33.45 -18.21 2.42
N TYR A 25 33.44 -17.77 3.66
CA TYR A 25 34.01 -16.49 4.08
C TYR A 25 35.50 -16.55 4.39
N TRP A 26 36.03 -17.71 4.57
CA TRP A 26 37.45 -17.87 4.80
C TRP A 26 38.09 -17.99 3.42
N ARG A 27 38.82 -16.97 3.03
CA ARG A 27 39.67 -17.13 1.82
C ARG A 27 40.54 -18.33 2.02
N SER A 28 40.33 -19.37 1.23
CA SER A 28 41.09 -20.60 1.33
C SER A 28 42.60 -20.29 1.25
N GLY A 29 43.34 -20.65 2.31
CA GLY A 29 44.75 -20.52 2.37
C GLY A 29 45.29 -19.27 3.06
N GLU A 30 44.49 -18.36 3.57
CA GLU A 30 44.97 -17.22 4.36
C GLU A 30 45.00 -17.52 5.85
N LEU A 31 46.12 -17.16 6.49
CA LEU A 31 46.31 -17.23 7.93
C LEU A 31 45.83 -15.95 8.60
N PHE A 32 45.22 -16.07 9.77
CA PHE A 32 44.81 -14.91 10.54
C PHE A 32 45.10 -15.05 12.03
N TRP A 33 45.31 -13.90 12.66
CA TRP A 33 45.57 -13.82 14.08
C TRP A 33 44.38 -14.16 14.92
N LEU A 34 44.57 -15.00 15.95
CA LEU A 34 43.65 -15.18 17.02
C LEU A 34 43.86 -14.16 18.13
N ARG A 35 42.82 -13.95 18.96
CA ARG A 35 42.83 -12.96 20.04
C ARG A 35 43.79 -13.33 21.18
N SER A 36 44.06 -14.61 21.37
CA SER A 36 44.81 -15.10 22.51
C SER A 36 46.29 -15.14 22.23
N PRO A 37 47.15 -14.67 23.16
CA PRO A 37 48.55 -14.91 23.08
C PRO A 37 48.85 -16.42 23.17
N SER A 38 49.93 -16.83 22.54
CA SER A 38 50.40 -18.22 22.65
C SER A 38 51.27 -18.38 23.93
N ASP A 39 51.06 -19.46 24.61
CA ASP A 39 51.80 -19.88 25.80
C ASP A 39 52.95 -20.85 25.47
N LEU A 40 53.19 -21.12 24.18
CA LEU A 40 54.14 -22.11 23.74
C LEU A 40 55.59 -21.71 23.95
N ASP A 41 55.86 -20.41 24.15
CA ASP A 41 57.22 -19.90 24.43
C ASP A 41 57.14 -18.67 25.32
N SER A 42 57.89 -18.72 26.44
CA SER A 42 57.96 -17.62 27.40
C SER A 42 58.85 -16.46 26.95
N SER A 43 59.47 -16.56 25.79
CA SER A 43 60.51 -15.61 25.37
C SER A 43 60.05 -14.48 24.49
N ASP A 44 58.81 -14.45 24.05
CA ASP A 44 58.37 -13.19 23.42
C ASP A 44 57.39 -13.30 22.27
N ASN A 45 56.35 -12.51 22.36
CA ASN A 45 55.62 -11.97 21.23
C ASN A 45 55.05 -13.02 20.24
N ILE A 46 54.60 -14.16 20.77
CA ILE A 46 53.93 -15.20 19.99
C ILE A 46 52.43 -15.11 20.24
N ALA A 47 51.66 -15.05 19.19
CA ALA A 47 50.19 -15.15 19.25
C ALA A 47 49.73 -16.36 18.44
N TRP A 48 48.53 -16.84 18.77
CA TRP A 48 47.93 -17.94 18.05
C TRP A 48 47.42 -17.46 16.66
N VAL A 49 47.74 -18.27 15.67
CA VAL A 49 47.32 -18.07 14.27
C VAL A 49 46.47 -19.26 13.86
N ALA A 50 45.37 -18.96 13.21
CA ALA A 50 44.51 -19.98 12.64
C ALA A 50 44.76 -20.16 11.16
N TYR A 51 44.88 -21.43 10.75
CA TYR A 51 44.83 -21.85 9.36
C TYR A 51 43.50 -22.52 9.09
N PRO A 52 42.56 -21.87 8.36
CA PRO A 52 41.23 -22.38 8.13
C PRO A 52 41.23 -23.81 7.60
N GLY A 53 40.41 -24.68 8.21
CA GLY A 53 40.27 -26.07 7.79
C GLY A 53 41.44 -26.96 8.15
N LYS A 54 42.46 -26.47 8.87
CA LYS A 54 43.66 -27.26 9.20
C LYS A 54 43.98 -27.27 10.70
N TYR A 55 44.65 -26.23 11.17
CA TYR A 55 45.17 -26.23 12.55
C TYR A 55 45.41 -24.81 13.07
N VAL A 56 45.66 -24.71 14.34
CA VAL A 56 46.09 -23.47 15.01
C VAL A 56 47.53 -23.66 15.49
N TYR A 57 48.38 -22.65 15.33
CA TYR A 57 49.75 -22.67 15.78
C TYR A 57 50.20 -21.28 16.27
N GLY A 58 51.29 -21.25 17.01
CA GLY A 58 51.87 -20.00 17.47
C GLY A 58 52.80 -19.38 16.41
N SER A 59 52.69 -18.11 16.20
CA SER A 59 53.56 -17.35 15.33
C SER A 59 54.01 -16.04 15.97
N ILE A 60 55.20 -15.56 15.59
CA ILE A 60 55.72 -14.27 16.11
C ILE A 60 54.87 -13.12 15.60
N VAL A 61 54.52 -12.17 16.48
CA VAL A 61 53.63 -11.07 16.18
C VAL A 61 54.12 -10.09 15.12
N SER A 62 55.40 -10.14 14.79
CA SER A 62 55.95 -9.37 13.67
C SER A 62 55.59 -9.92 12.29
N THR A 63 55.03 -11.14 12.21
CA THR A 63 54.57 -11.72 10.95
C THR A 63 53.26 -11.05 10.53
N LYS A 64 53.12 -10.79 9.23
CA LYS A 64 51.92 -10.17 8.67
C LYS A 64 50.89 -11.25 8.32
N PHE A 65 49.82 -11.34 9.09
CA PHE A 65 48.65 -12.16 8.79
C PHE A 65 47.41 -11.30 8.77
N ALA A 66 46.34 -11.82 8.19
CA ALA A 66 45.06 -11.19 8.23
C ALA A 66 44.51 -11.03 9.67
N VAL A 67 43.75 -10.01 9.93
CA VAL A 67 43.03 -9.82 11.20
C VAL A 67 41.56 -10.15 10.95
N GLN A 68 41.07 -11.10 11.70
CA GLN A 68 39.65 -11.41 11.72
C GLN A 68 39.06 -10.89 13.03
N PRO A 69 38.32 -9.78 13.02
CA PRO A 69 37.74 -9.24 14.24
C PRO A 69 36.65 -10.17 14.74
N ALA A 70 36.72 -10.50 16.05
CA ALA A 70 35.61 -11.15 16.75
C ALA A 70 34.90 -10.10 17.61
N SER A 71 33.60 -10.05 17.54
CA SER A 71 32.77 -9.16 18.35
C SER A 71 31.72 -9.96 19.12
N ASN A 72 31.40 -9.49 20.31
CA ASN A 72 30.23 -9.98 21.03
C ASN A 72 29.00 -9.27 20.47
N LEU A 73 28.06 -10.05 19.96
CA LEU A 73 26.77 -9.52 19.50
C LEU A 73 25.80 -9.50 20.69
N ASN A 74 25.18 -8.34 20.91
CA ASN A 74 24.04 -8.28 21.81
C ASN A 74 22.82 -8.86 21.11
N LEU A 75 22.50 -10.11 21.39
CA LEU A 75 21.42 -10.84 20.75
C LEU A 75 20.03 -10.23 20.99
N SER A 76 19.87 -9.39 22.02
CA SER A 76 18.62 -8.68 22.26
C SER A 76 18.36 -7.55 21.22
N SER A 77 19.43 -7.09 20.55
CA SER A 77 19.37 -6.05 19.51
C SER A 77 19.51 -6.60 18.11
N VAL A 78 19.60 -7.94 17.98
CA VAL A 78 19.80 -8.60 16.69
C VAL A 78 18.56 -9.42 16.36
N LEU A 79 17.99 -9.16 15.19
CA LEU A 79 16.92 -9.96 14.62
C LEU A 79 17.54 -10.99 13.67
N PHE A 80 17.35 -12.27 13.99
CA PHE A 80 17.74 -13.37 13.11
C PHE A 80 16.52 -13.84 12.34
N ALA A 81 16.60 -13.89 11.03
CA ALA A 81 15.60 -14.57 10.23
C ALA A 81 16.19 -14.99 8.88
N SER A 82 15.64 -16.04 8.30
CA SER A 82 15.96 -16.46 6.95
C SER A 82 15.11 -15.74 5.89
N ALA A 83 14.33 -14.75 6.29
CA ALA A 83 13.36 -14.06 5.45
C ALA A 83 13.99 -13.07 4.44
N ALA A 84 15.31 -12.86 4.45
CA ALA A 84 15.96 -11.96 3.50
C ALA A 84 15.69 -12.32 2.03
N THR A 85 15.54 -13.59 1.71
CA THR A 85 15.15 -14.04 0.35
C THR A 85 13.68 -13.75 0.04
N ALA A 86 12.83 -13.77 1.06
CA ALA A 86 11.42 -13.42 0.91
C ALA A 86 11.21 -11.92 0.78
N ALA A 87 12.09 -11.09 1.34
CA ALA A 87 12.06 -9.63 1.19
C ALA A 87 12.14 -9.15 -0.28
N SER A 88 12.70 -9.96 -1.18
CA SER A 88 12.73 -9.70 -2.61
C SER A 88 11.52 -10.26 -3.38
N SER A 89 10.64 -11.02 -2.73
CA SER A 89 9.45 -11.59 -3.35
C SER A 89 8.38 -10.52 -3.58
N ASP A 90 7.73 -10.58 -4.73
CA ASP A 90 6.56 -9.74 -5.04
C ASP A 90 5.27 -10.31 -4.44
N LYS A 91 5.31 -11.52 -3.92
CA LYS A 91 4.18 -12.22 -3.32
C LYS A 91 4.32 -12.27 -1.80
N ALA A 92 3.19 -12.26 -1.12
CA ALA A 92 3.14 -12.64 0.29
C ALA A 92 3.47 -14.13 0.41
N GLU A 93 4.32 -14.49 1.36
CA GLU A 93 4.72 -15.87 1.63
C GLU A 93 4.76 -16.14 3.12
N ALA A 94 4.26 -17.29 3.51
CA ALA A 94 4.44 -17.83 4.86
C ALA A 94 5.35 -19.05 4.80
N ARG A 95 6.29 -19.13 5.74
CA ARG A 95 7.28 -20.22 5.79
C ARG A 95 7.48 -20.71 7.20
N THR A 96 7.60 -22.02 7.33
CA THR A 96 8.14 -22.66 8.52
C THR A 96 9.63 -22.90 8.29
N ILE A 97 10.47 -22.51 9.26
CA ILE A 97 11.92 -22.68 9.18
C ILE A 97 12.31 -23.79 10.12
N ALA A 98 12.96 -24.83 9.56
CA ALA A 98 13.48 -25.94 10.32
C ALA A 98 14.70 -25.53 11.16
N ASP A 99 14.90 -26.16 12.28
CA ASP A 99 16.10 -26.00 13.12
C ASP A 99 17.36 -26.27 12.30
N GLY A 100 18.40 -25.46 12.53
CA GLY A 100 19.68 -25.56 11.83
C GLY A 100 19.73 -24.88 10.47
N THR A 101 18.66 -24.18 10.04
CA THR A 101 18.68 -23.37 8.84
C THR A 101 19.57 -22.14 9.03
N ALA A 102 20.38 -21.81 8.01
CA ALA A 102 21.20 -20.61 8.02
C ALA A 102 20.32 -19.36 8.17
N MET A 103 20.68 -18.48 9.08
CA MET A 103 19.96 -17.25 9.36
C MET A 103 20.77 -16.03 8.91
N THR A 104 20.09 -15.01 8.40
CA THR A 104 20.73 -13.74 8.05
C THR A 104 20.75 -12.83 9.27
N LEU A 105 21.91 -12.27 9.56
CA LEU A 105 22.06 -11.23 10.58
C LEU A 105 21.46 -9.93 10.06
N ARG A 106 20.57 -9.33 10.83
CA ARG A 106 19.99 -8.02 10.55
C ARG A 106 20.59 -6.96 11.43
N LEU A 107 20.94 -5.86 10.81
CA LEU A 107 21.41 -4.66 11.48
C LEU A 107 20.23 -3.72 11.75
N ASP A 108 20.40 -2.82 12.71
CA ASP A 108 19.44 -1.76 12.96
C ASP A 108 19.31 -0.85 11.73
N GLY A 109 18.08 -0.76 11.23
CA GLY A 109 17.70 0.04 10.07
C GLY A 109 17.29 1.48 10.42
N THR A 110 17.33 1.85 11.70
CA THR A 110 17.06 3.23 12.13
C THR A 110 18.05 4.18 11.45
N GLY A 111 17.54 5.17 10.73
CA GLY A 111 18.38 6.09 9.95
C GLY A 111 18.74 5.60 8.53
N LYS A 112 18.32 4.41 8.11
CA LYS A 112 18.45 3.93 6.73
C LYS A 112 17.23 4.23 5.85
N ASP A 113 16.27 4.94 6.40
CA ASP A 113 15.02 5.38 5.74
C ASP A 113 14.26 4.24 5.02
N ILE A 114 14.25 3.06 5.65
CA ILE A 114 13.56 1.91 5.08
C ILE A 114 12.05 1.98 5.27
N GLY A 115 11.57 2.80 6.20
CA GLY A 115 10.16 3.04 6.46
C GLY A 115 9.75 2.80 7.90
N THR A 116 8.44 2.73 8.11
CA THR A 116 7.82 2.49 9.42
C THR A 116 6.74 1.43 9.31
N ALA A 117 6.52 0.69 10.39
CA ALA A 117 5.38 -0.21 10.51
C ALA A 117 4.69 -0.03 11.86
N THR A 118 3.37 -0.15 11.84
CA THR A 118 2.53 -0.16 13.05
C THR A 118 1.58 -1.35 12.99
N TYR A 119 1.17 -1.88 14.14
CA TYR A 119 0.19 -2.96 14.20
C TYR A 119 -0.83 -2.69 15.30
N ASN A 120 -2.06 -3.16 15.08
CA ASN A 120 -3.16 -3.02 16.02
C ASN A 120 -3.64 -4.41 16.44
N THR A 121 -3.43 -4.76 17.71
CA THR A 121 -3.80 -6.07 18.26
C THR A 121 -5.31 -6.29 18.36
N THR A 122 -6.10 -5.22 18.36
CA THR A 122 -7.57 -5.30 18.43
C THR A 122 -8.20 -5.58 17.06
N THR A 123 -7.70 -4.94 15.99
CA THR A 123 -8.26 -5.11 14.63
C THR A 123 -7.50 -6.17 13.82
N GLY A 124 -6.30 -6.53 14.23
CA GLY A 124 -5.43 -7.44 13.49
C GLY A 124 -4.74 -6.80 12.28
N ASP A 125 -4.78 -5.48 12.14
CA ASP A 125 -4.15 -4.77 11.03
C ASP A 125 -2.68 -4.48 11.31
N ILE A 126 -1.85 -4.66 10.29
CA ILE A 126 -0.46 -4.23 10.23
C ILE A 126 -0.33 -3.25 9.08
N LYS A 127 0.00 -1.99 9.38
CA LYS A 127 0.26 -0.96 8.38
C LYS A 127 1.75 -0.77 8.22
N ALA A 128 2.24 -0.91 7.00
CA ALA A 128 3.63 -0.72 6.63
C ALA A 128 3.75 0.43 5.63
N VAL A 129 4.65 1.35 5.87
CA VAL A 129 4.92 2.49 4.99
C VAL A 129 6.38 2.43 4.58
N LYS A 130 6.63 2.26 3.28
CA LYS A 130 7.98 2.26 2.72
C LYS A 130 8.59 3.65 2.81
N GLY A 131 9.83 3.74 3.29
CA GLY A 131 10.63 4.96 3.27
C GLY A 131 11.17 5.31 1.89
N ALA A 132 11.97 6.37 1.81
CA ALA A 132 12.55 6.86 0.54
C ALA A 132 13.72 6.00 0.02
N THR A 133 14.11 4.95 0.75
CA THR A 133 15.18 4.06 0.30
C THR A 133 14.90 3.46 -1.07
N SER A 134 15.95 3.33 -1.91
CA SER A 134 15.90 2.61 -3.19
C SER A 134 15.90 1.09 -3.03
N GLN A 135 16.15 0.59 -1.82
CA GLN A 135 16.22 -0.84 -1.54
C GLN A 135 14.84 -1.50 -1.58
N THR A 136 14.82 -2.80 -1.82
CA THR A 136 13.61 -3.61 -1.64
C THR A 136 13.30 -3.72 -0.14
N VAL A 137 12.07 -3.38 0.25
CA VAL A 137 11.59 -3.45 1.63
C VAL A 137 10.47 -4.48 1.71
N ALA A 138 10.49 -5.30 2.74
CA ALA A 138 9.41 -6.22 3.07
C ALA A 138 8.93 -6.01 4.51
N LEU A 139 7.62 -6.17 4.71
CA LEU A 139 7.04 -6.44 6.02
C LEU A 139 7.30 -7.91 6.36
N VAL A 140 7.78 -8.17 7.56
CA VAL A 140 8.00 -9.52 8.06
C VAL A 140 7.27 -9.70 9.38
N VAL A 141 6.55 -10.81 9.52
CA VAL A 141 5.89 -11.24 10.75
C VAL A 141 6.43 -12.60 11.13
N GLN A 142 6.95 -12.72 12.34
CA GLN A 142 7.41 -13.97 12.93
C GLN A 142 6.52 -14.33 14.09
N GLY A 143 5.99 -15.55 14.09
CA GLY A 143 5.31 -16.13 15.23
C GLY A 143 5.83 -17.52 15.53
N ASN A 144 5.24 -18.17 16.56
CA ASN A 144 5.55 -19.53 16.96
C ASN A 144 4.23 -20.28 17.14
N ASP A 145 4.16 -21.52 16.62
CA ASP A 145 2.98 -22.39 16.73
C ASP A 145 3.00 -23.31 17.97
N GLY A 146 3.95 -23.08 18.87
CA GLY A 146 4.20 -23.91 20.04
C GLY A 146 5.30 -24.95 19.81
N THR A 147 5.69 -25.20 18.57
CA THR A 147 6.73 -26.17 18.20
C THR A 147 7.79 -25.50 17.30
N ASN A 148 7.35 -24.77 16.28
CA ASN A 148 8.22 -24.16 15.28
C ASN A 148 7.96 -22.66 15.14
N ASN A 149 8.97 -21.90 14.75
CA ASN A 149 8.80 -20.55 14.28
C ASN A 149 8.25 -20.58 12.85
N TRP A 150 7.25 -19.76 12.60
CA TRP A 150 6.74 -19.49 11.25
C TRP A 150 7.01 -18.03 10.89
N TYR A 151 7.06 -17.75 9.60
CA TYR A 151 7.33 -16.44 9.06
C TYR A 151 6.37 -16.13 7.92
N TYR A 152 5.89 -14.91 7.90
CA TYR A 152 5.16 -14.32 6.78
C TYR A 152 5.94 -13.11 6.30
N SER A 153 6.02 -12.91 4.99
CA SER A 153 6.63 -11.72 4.41
C SER A 153 5.87 -11.22 3.20
N LYS A 154 5.83 -9.89 3.07
CA LYS A 154 5.22 -9.19 1.94
C LYS A 154 6.10 -8.04 1.51
N LYS A 155 6.41 -7.92 0.21
CA LYS A 155 7.10 -6.76 -0.35
C LYS A 155 6.23 -5.52 -0.21
N ILE A 156 6.84 -4.41 0.24
CA ILE A 156 6.18 -3.13 0.45
C ILE A 156 6.62 -2.17 -0.64
N THR A 157 5.66 -1.52 -1.30
CA THR A 157 5.94 -0.59 -2.40
C THR A 157 5.56 0.85 -2.08
N GLY A 158 4.66 1.05 -1.13
CA GLY A 158 4.16 2.34 -0.68
C GLY A 158 3.60 2.25 0.73
N THR A 159 2.34 2.60 0.92
CA THR A 159 1.56 2.29 2.11
C THR A 159 0.80 0.99 1.86
N ASP A 160 1.17 -0.04 2.59
CA ASP A 160 0.55 -1.37 2.51
C ASP A 160 -0.10 -1.70 3.86
N VAL A 161 -1.26 -2.36 3.81
CA VAL A 161 -1.91 -2.92 4.98
C VAL A 161 -2.08 -4.43 4.77
N VAL A 162 -1.78 -5.17 5.84
CA VAL A 162 -1.96 -6.62 5.93
C VAL A 162 -2.82 -6.88 7.16
N ASN A 163 -3.91 -7.62 7.02
CA ASN A 163 -4.69 -8.07 8.15
C ASN A 163 -4.27 -9.49 8.55
N VAL A 164 -4.46 -9.84 9.83
CA VAL A 164 -4.21 -11.20 10.33
C VAL A 164 -4.91 -12.26 9.50
N SER A 165 -6.11 -11.99 8.98
CA SER A 165 -6.86 -12.91 8.12
C SER A 165 -6.12 -13.24 6.82
N ASP A 166 -5.38 -12.28 6.26
CA ASP A 166 -4.57 -12.51 5.05
C ASP A 166 -3.39 -13.44 5.35
N ILE A 167 -2.79 -13.29 6.55
CA ILE A 167 -1.67 -14.14 6.98
C ILE A 167 -2.16 -15.57 7.24
N VAL A 168 -3.29 -15.72 7.94
CA VAL A 168 -3.90 -17.03 8.24
C VAL A 168 -4.35 -17.77 6.97
N ALA A 169 -4.69 -17.05 5.91
CA ALA A 169 -5.07 -17.64 4.62
C ALA A 169 -3.88 -18.28 3.87
N GLU A 170 -2.64 -17.94 4.25
CA GLU A 170 -1.44 -18.53 3.64
C GLU A 170 -1.16 -19.93 4.15
N SER A 171 -0.55 -20.75 3.30
CA SER A 171 -0.11 -22.09 3.69
C SER A 171 1.03 -21.99 4.73
N ASN A 172 1.05 -22.92 5.69
CA ASN A 172 2.05 -23.03 6.76
C ASN A 172 1.96 -21.96 7.86
N THR A 173 0.84 -21.27 7.99
CA THR A 173 0.55 -20.43 9.16
C THR A 173 -0.45 -21.12 10.09
N PRO A 174 -0.46 -20.76 11.40
CA PRO A 174 -1.48 -21.24 12.33
C PRO A 174 -2.89 -20.77 11.92
N ALA A 175 -3.92 -21.52 12.31
CA ALA A 175 -5.32 -21.15 12.08
C ALA A 175 -5.76 -19.87 12.83
N SER A 176 -4.96 -19.41 13.81
CA SER A 176 -5.17 -18.14 14.50
C SER A 176 -3.82 -17.53 14.88
N ILE A 177 -3.73 -16.21 14.81
CA ILE A 177 -2.53 -15.45 15.10
C ILE A 177 -2.85 -14.36 16.10
N ASP A 178 -2.07 -14.32 17.19
CA ASP A 178 -2.06 -13.22 18.15
C ASP A 178 -0.86 -12.31 17.83
N LEU A 179 -1.11 -11.11 17.32
CA LEU A 179 -0.05 -10.17 16.97
C LEU A 179 0.79 -9.74 18.19
N SER A 180 0.21 -9.76 19.41
CA SER A 180 0.95 -9.41 20.62
C SER A 180 2.06 -10.42 20.94
N ALA A 181 1.94 -11.66 20.46
CA ALA A 181 2.93 -12.72 20.59
C ALA A 181 3.91 -12.80 19.40
N CYS A 182 3.72 -11.96 18.38
CA CYS A 182 4.54 -11.94 17.17
C CYS A 182 5.65 -10.88 17.25
N LYS A 183 6.72 -11.12 16.52
CA LYS A 183 7.70 -10.11 16.17
C LYS A 183 7.37 -9.58 14.77
N ILE A 184 7.26 -8.27 14.65
CA ILE A 184 6.85 -7.59 13.41
C ILE A 184 7.87 -6.51 13.09
N TRP A 185 8.38 -6.50 11.85
CA TRP A 185 9.38 -5.51 11.43
C TRP A 185 9.34 -5.27 9.93
N LEU A 186 9.90 -4.14 9.50
CA LEU A 186 10.31 -3.93 8.12
C LEU A 186 11.74 -4.41 7.94
N GLU A 187 12.02 -5.02 6.80
CA GLU A 187 13.33 -5.49 6.41
C GLU A 187 13.70 -4.96 5.03
N ALA A 188 14.92 -4.43 4.93
CA ALA A 188 15.50 -3.98 3.67
C ALA A 188 16.78 -4.75 3.36
N THR A 189 16.96 -5.14 2.11
CA THR A 189 18.17 -5.79 1.62
C THR A 189 19.02 -4.80 0.84
N ASP A 190 20.24 -4.54 1.31
CA ASP A 190 21.24 -3.81 0.57
C ASP A 190 22.14 -4.77 -0.20
N SER A 191 21.87 -4.91 -1.49
CA SER A 191 22.64 -5.80 -2.35
C SER A 191 24.07 -5.29 -2.64
N THR A 192 24.32 -4.01 -2.42
CA THR A 192 25.64 -3.40 -2.66
C THR A 192 26.59 -3.73 -1.51
N GLU A 193 26.08 -3.64 -0.28
CA GLU A 193 26.84 -3.92 0.94
C GLU A 193 26.69 -5.37 1.40
N ASN A 194 25.79 -6.16 0.79
CA ASN A 194 25.38 -7.50 1.23
C ASN A 194 24.89 -7.52 2.69
N LEU A 195 24.18 -6.48 3.08
CA LEU A 195 23.65 -6.31 4.42
C LEU A 195 22.11 -6.31 4.42
N THR A 196 21.54 -6.66 5.55
CA THR A 196 20.11 -6.58 5.80
C THR A 196 19.87 -5.67 6.98
N TYR A 197 18.94 -4.76 6.82
CA TYR A 197 18.53 -3.81 7.85
C TYR A 197 17.08 -4.04 8.26
N ALA A 198 16.76 -3.83 9.53
CA ALA A 198 15.41 -3.97 10.04
C ALA A 198 15.00 -2.82 10.95
N VAL A 199 13.72 -2.47 10.89
CA VAL A 199 13.05 -1.53 11.81
C VAL A 199 11.84 -2.22 12.41
N ASN A 200 11.78 -2.32 13.73
CA ASN A 200 10.66 -2.95 14.42
C ASN A 200 9.38 -2.14 14.23
N ALA A 201 8.27 -2.85 14.08
CA ALA A 201 6.95 -2.26 14.13
C ALA A 201 6.60 -1.83 15.57
N THR A 202 5.76 -0.81 15.67
CA THR A 202 5.23 -0.33 16.94
C THR A 202 3.74 -0.60 17.06
N GLU A 203 3.27 -0.95 18.25
CA GLU A 203 1.84 -1.12 18.49
C GLU A 203 1.12 0.23 18.42
N THR A 204 -0.09 0.23 17.86
CA THR A 204 -0.96 1.40 17.76
C THR A 204 -2.40 1.07 18.14
N THR A 205 -3.11 2.05 18.63
CA THR A 205 -4.56 1.96 18.86
C THR A 205 -5.38 2.52 17.70
N ILE A 206 -4.74 3.09 16.67
CA ILE A 206 -5.41 3.64 15.49
C ILE A 206 -6.00 2.48 14.67
N LYS A 207 -7.28 2.63 14.31
CA LYS A 207 -8.04 1.67 13.51
C LYS A 207 -8.15 2.15 12.08
N ILE A 208 -7.99 1.23 11.14
CA ILE A 208 -8.07 1.54 9.71
C ILE A 208 -9.51 1.45 9.23
N ILE A 209 -9.93 2.44 8.45
CA ILE A 209 -11.20 2.41 7.72
C ILE A 209 -10.92 1.81 6.33
N HIS A 210 -11.24 0.53 6.14
CA HIS A 210 -10.99 -0.19 4.89
C HIS A 210 -11.99 0.16 3.78
N SER A 211 -13.23 0.47 4.17
CA SER A 211 -14.29 0.80 3.21
C SER A 211 -15.29 1.79 3.80
N VAL A 212 -15.87 2.62 2.94
CA VAL A 212 -16.96 3.51 3.28
C VAL A 212 -18.17 3.26 2.39
N ALA A 213 -19.37 3.37 2.96
CA ALA A 213 -20.62 3.30 2.23
C ALA A 213 -21.35 4.64 2.38
N ILE A 214 -21.55 5.32 1.25
CA ILE A 214 -22.27 6.58 1.15
C ILE A 214 -23.62 6.25 0.53
N THR A 215 -24.69 6.69 1.17
CA THR A 215 -26.08 6.44 0.77
C THR A 215 -26.86 7.75 0.71
N ASP A 216 -28.16 7.63 0.38
CA ASP A 216 -29.09 8.76 0.33
C ASP A 216 -28.63 9.88 -0.61
N ILE A 217 -28.04 9.50 -1.74
CA ILE A 217 -27.83 10.37 -2.91
C ILE A 217 -28.72 9.83 -4.02
N GLU A 218 -29.70 10.62 -4.41
CA GLU A 218 -30.59 10.27 -5.51
C GLU A 218 -29.94 10.58 -6.86
N THR A 219 -30.28 9.79 -7.87
CA THR A 219 -29.87 10.09 -9.25
C THR A 219 -30.51 11.41 -9.67
N PRO A 220 -29.71 12.40 -10.16
CA PRO A 220 -30.27 13.67 -10.61
C PRO A 220 -31.35 13.50 -11.68
N VAL A 221 -32.49 14.15 -11.47
CA VAL A 221 -33.63 14.15 -12.40
C VAL A 221 -33.82 15.58 -12.91
N SER A 222 -33.99 15.73 -14.22
CA SER A 222 -34.21 17.05 -14.85
C SER A 222 -35.29 17.84 -14.12
N ASN A 223 -35.01 19.10 -13.86
CA ASN A 223 -35.90 20.07 -13.22
C ASN A 223 -36.29 19.72 -11.77
N THR A 224 -35.47 18.87 -11.08
CA THR A 224 -35.58 18.64 -9.64
C THR A 224 -34.38 19.17 -8.91
N ALA A 225 -34.53 19.49 -7.62
CA ALA A 225 -33.43 19.94 -6.79
C ALA A 225 -32.36 18.84 -6.66
N LEU A 226 -31.09 19.24 -6.67
CA LEU A 226 -29.98 18.35 -6.36
C LEU A 226 -29.88 18.16 -4.85
N ASP A 227 -29.50 16.95 -4.41
CA ASP A 227 -29.24 16.68 -3.00
C ASP A 227 -28.07 17.54 -2.49
N THR A 228 -28.14 17.99 -1.27
CA THR A 228 -27.10 18.79 -0.62
C THR A 228 -26.31 17.98 0.41
N GLU A 229 -26.87 16.92 0.92
CA GLU A 229 -26.32 16.04 1.95
C GLU A 229 -26.47 14.58 1.54
N ALA A 230 -25.54 13.76 1.95
CA ALA A 230 -25.56 12.31 1.83
C ALA A 230 -25.61 11.69 3.23
N SER A 231 -25.76 10.38 3.31
CA SER A 231 -25.59 9.63 4.56
C SER A 231 -24.32 8.78 4.54
N CYS A 232 -23.62 8.70 5.66
CA CYS A 232 -22.48 7.81 5.85
C CYS A 232 -22.49 7.26 7.28
N ALA A 233 -22.93 6.01 7.46
CA ALA A 233 -22.98 5.35 8.76
C ALA A 233 -21.73 4.51 9.06
N THR A 234 -20.66 4.66 8.27
CA THR A 234 -19.43 3.90 8.46
C THR A 234 -18.77 4.25 9.78
N THR A 235 -18.47 3.25 10.59
CA THR A 235 -17.76 3.44 11.86
C THR A 235 -16.42 4.11 11.65
N GLY A 236 -16.13 5.14 12.42
CA GLY A 236 -14.88 5.90 12.32
C GLY A 236 -14.95 7.13 11.40
N VAL A 237 -16.06 7.35 10.70
CA VAL A 237 -16.33 8.59 9.96
C VAL A 237 -16.98 9.61 10.90
N SER A 238 -16.53 10.86 10.85
CA SER A 238 -16.93 11.91 11.81
C SER A 238 -18.35 12.45 11.58
N SER A 239 -18.84 12.47 10.33
CA SER A 239 -20.17 12.97 9.98
C SER A 239 -20.99 11.84 9.39
N THR A 240 -22.20 11.67 9.96
CA THR A 240 -23.21 10.77 9.40
C THR A 240 -23.97 11.40 8.23
N THR A 241 -23.90 12.72 8.08
CA THR A 241 -24.54 13.51 7.02
C THR A 241 -23.50 14.43 6.33
N PRO A 242 -22.56 13.86 5.54
CA PRO A 242 -21.58 14.67 4.84
C PRO A 242 -22.24 15.48 3.72
N GLN A 243 -21.72 16.70 3.49
CA GLN A 243 -22.19 17.59 2.43
C GLN A 243 -21.77 17.07 1.07
N ILE A 244 -22.64 17.27 0.07
CA ILE A 244 -22.35 16.99 -1.33
C ILE A 244 -21.93 18.28 -2.02
N THR A 245 -20.85 18.23 -2.76
CA THR A 245 -20.44 19.26 -3.71
C THR A 245 -20.63 18.74 -5.12
N TRP A 246 -21.46 19.38 -5.90
CA TRP A 246 -21.66 19.04 -7.30
C TRP A 246 -20.65 19.75 -8.19
N THR A 247 -20.29 19.15 -9.34
CA THR A 247 -19.42 19.78 -10.35
C THR A 247 -20.02 21.03 -10.98
N SER A 248 -21.34 21.18 -10.90
CA SER A 248 -22.07 22.36 -11.34
C SER A 248 -22.50 23.19 -10.13
N SER A 249 -22.63 24.51 -10.31
CA SER A 249 -23.24 25.41 -9.33
C SER A 249 -24.79 25.36 -9.33
N ASP A 250 -25.38 24.47 -10.12
CA ASP A 250 -26.81 24.30 -10.21
C ASP A 250 -27.40 23.82 -8.89
N THR A 251 -28.49 24.39 -8.46
CA THR A 251 -29.30 23.89 -7.34
C THR A 251 -30.42 22.97 -7.81
N THR A 252 -30.73 23.02 -9.11
CA THR A 252 -31.75 22.23 -9.78
C THR A 252 -31.12 21.57 -11.01
N ALA A 253 -31.31 20.27 -11.16
CA ALA A 253 -30.74 19.53 -12.26
C ALA A 253 -31.30 20.00 -13.64
N GLY A 254 -30.39 20.33 -14.53
CA GLY A 254 -30.71 20.70 -15.92
C GLY A 254 -31.10 19.47 -16.75
N TYR A 255 -31.54 19.72 -17.97
CA TYR A 255 -31.78 18.67 -18.95
C TYR A 255 -30.51 18.26 -19.67
N ASN A 256 -30.39 16.98 -20.04
CA ASN A 256 -29.26 16.42 -20.78
C ASN A 256 -27.90 16.80 -20.18
N THR A 257 -27.80 16.82 -18.85
CA THR A 257 -26.64 17.27 -18.09
C THR A 257 -26.13 16.12 -17.22
N SER A 258 -24.81 15.87 -17.27
CA SER A 258 -24.14 14.93 -16.37
C SER A 258 -23.71 15.66 -15.10
N TYR A 259 -23.84 14.99 -13.96
CA TYR A 259 -23.47 15.51 -12.65
C TYR A 259 -22.49 14.57 -11.98
N THR A 260 -21.46 15.13 -11.38
CA THR A 260 -20.55 14.41 -10.49
C THR A 260 -20.76 14.89 -9.06
N ALA A 261 -21.10 14.00 -8.15
CA ALA A 261 -21.11 14.29 -6.72
C ALA A 261 -19.71 14.11 -6.16
N SER A 262 -19.27 15.03 -5.32
CA SER A 262 -18.02 14.98 -4.56
C SER A 262 -18.32 15.11 -3.09
N ILE A 263 -17.88 14.13 -2.29
CA ILE A 263 -18.11 14.05 -0.85
C ILE A 263 -16.75 13.91 -0.16
N THR A 264 -16.47 14.80 0.79
CA THR A 264 -15.26 14.74 1.60
C THR A 264 -15.60 14.22 2.99
N LEU A 265 -14.94 13.12 3.38
CA LEU A 265 -15.13 12.46 4.66
C LEU A 265 -13.92 12.71 5.57
N THR A 266 -14.17 12.88 6.86
CA THR A 266 -13.14 13.03 7.89
C THR A 266 -13.21 11.85 8.84
N ALA A 267 -12.06 11.25 9.17
CA ALA A 267 -11.99 10.20 10.18
C ALA A 267 -12.13 10.79 11.59
N THR A 268 -12.79 10.07 12.48
CA THR A 268 -12.82 10.42 13.92
C THR A 268 -11.47 10.10 14.57
N THR A 269 -11.21 10.72 15.72
CA THR A 269 -10.01 10.41 16.52
C THR A 269 -9.92 8.91 16.81
N GLY A 270 -8.74 8.33 16.58
CA GLY A 270 -8.49 6.89 16.70
C GLY A 270 -8.81 6.08 15.45
N TYR A 271 -9.17 6.75 14.33
CA TYR A 271 -9.37 6.13 13.03
C TYR A 271 -8.59 6.87 11.95
N GLU A 272 -8.26 6.16 10.87
CA GLU A 272 -7.63 6.75 9.68
C GLU A 272 -8.10 6.09 8.39
N PHE A 273 -8.11 6.87 7.31
CA PHE A 273 -8.20 6.34 5.95
C PHE A 273 -6.81 5.98 5.43
N ILE A 274 -6.74 5.04 4.51
CA ILE A 274 -5.51 4.63 3.80
C ILE A 274 -5.72 4.75 2.29
N ASP A 275 -4.64 4.70 1.52
CA ASP A 275 -4.71 4.85 0.05
C ASP A 275 -5.54 3.73 -0.61
N SER A 276 -5.64 2.57 0.03
CA SER A 276 -6.46 1.44 -0.42
C SER A 276 -7.89 1.43 0.14
N THR A 277 -8.32 2.47 0.87
CA THR A 277 -9.72 2.57 1.32
C THR A 277 -10.65 2.56 0.10
N THR A 278 -11.65 1.69 0.12
CA THR A 278 -12.66 1.59 -0.93
C THR A 278 -13.91 2.40 -0.58
N ALA A 279 -14.72 2.76 -1.57
CA ALA A 279 -15.95 3.49 -1.35
C ALA A 279 -17.06 3.05 -2.30
N THR A 280 -18.29 3.03 -1.78
CA THR A 280 -19.51 2.88 -2.59
C THR A 280 -20.42 4.10 -2.41
N VAL A 281 -21.14 4.46 -3.47
CA VAL A 281 -22.16 5.51 -3.49
C VAL A 281 -23.45 4.89 -3.97
N SER A 282 -24.50 4.93 -3.11
CA SER A 282 -25.80 4.30 -3.36
C SER A 282 -25.68 2.85 -3.86
N GLY A 283 -24.73 2.09 -3.27
CA GLY A 283 -24.46 0.68 -3.58
C GLY A 283 -23.58 0.43 -4.82
N ASN A 284 -23.17 1.47 -5.56
CA ASN A 284 -22.26 1.36 -6.71
C ASN A 284 -20.85 1.75 -6.30
N ASN A 285 -19.84 1.21 -6.97
CA ASN A 285 -18.45 1.62 -6.75
C ASN A 285 -18.28 3.10 -7.10
N ALA A 286 -17.56 3.83 -6.27
CA ALA A 286 -17.20 5.21 -6.53
C ALA A 286 -16.41 5.34 -7.86
N THR A 287 -16.59 6.47 -8.56
CA THR A 287 -15.82 6.77 -9.78
C THR A 287 -14.35 7.05 -9.46
N SER A 288 -14.11 7.78 -8.36
CA SER A 288 -12.77 8.09 -7.87
C SER A 288 -12.75 8.17 -6.35
N ILE A 289 -11.63 7.80 -5.76
CA ILE A 289 -11.38 7.88 -4.32
C ILE A 289 -9.98 8.46 -4.16
N THR A 290 -9.86 9.51 -3.36
CA THR A 290 -8.59 10.18 -3.11
C THR A 290 -8.42 10.41 -1.61
N LYS A 291 -7.39 9.82 -1.02
CA LYS A 291 -6.95 10.20 0.32
C LYS A 291 -6.14 11.50 0.21
N ASN A 292 -6.60 12.53 0.89
CA ASN A 292 -5.96 13.84 0.88
C ASN A 292 -4.76 13.89 1.85
N THR A 293 -3.87 14.84 1.64
CA THR A 293 -2.68 15.04 2.51
C THR A 293 -3.02 15.45 3.94
N ASP A 294 -4.22 16.02 4.16
CA ASP A 294 -4.76 16.36 5.47
C ASP A 294 -5.43 15.18 6.20
N GLY A 295 -5.41 13.99 5.58
CA GLY A 295 -5.99 12.76 6.13
C GLY A 295 -7.48 12.57 5.85
N THR A 296 -8.15 13.49 5.15
CA THR A 296 -9.53 13.30 4.69
C THR A 296 -9.61 12.39 3.47
N LEU A 297 -10.80 11.88 3.16
CA LEU A 297 -11.07 11.05 1.99
C LEU A 297 -12.09 11.75 1.10
N THR A 298 -11.71 12.08 -0.13
CA THR A 298 -12.64 12.60 -1.15
C THR A 298 -13.12 11.43 -2.01
N VAL A 299 -14.44 11.27 -2.10
CA VAL A 299 -15.12 10.26 -2.90
C VAL A 299 -15.93 10.98 -3.97
N THR A 300 -15.76 10.59 -5.23
CA THR A 300 -16.57 11.13 -6.34
C THR A 300 -17.40 10.04 -7.00
N TYR A 301 -18.58 10.42 -7.50
CA TYR A 301 -19.44 9.53 -8.25
C TYR A 301 -20.08 10.27 -9.42
N ASP A 302 -19.93 9.69 -10.62
CA ASP A 302 -20.49 10.25 -11.86
C ASP A 302 -21.87 9.66 -12.12
N PHE A 303 -22.87 10.51 -12.16
CA PHE A 303 -24.20 10.12 -12.54
C PHE A 303 -24.41 10.20 -14.06
N PRO A 304 -25.25 9.34 -14.62
CA PRO A 304 -25.61 9.47 -16.04
C PRO A 304 -26.28 10.81 -16.31
N ALA A 305 -26.22 11.26 -17.56
CA ALA A 305 -26.89 12.47 -17.95
C ALA A 305 -28.40 12.38 -17.69
N THR A 306 -28.96 13.47 -17.20
CA THR A 306 -30.38 13.65 -17.01
C THR A 306 -31.15 13.52 -18.34
N ALA A 307 -32.47 13.37 -18.26
CA ALA A 307 -33.31 13.26 -19.46
C ALA A 307 -33.15 14.46 -20.40
N LYS A 308 -33.28 14.21 -21.69
CA LYS A 308 -33.29 15.28 -22.69
C LYS A 308 -34.55 16.11 -22.54
N ASP A 309 -34.42 17.42 -22.77
CA ASP A 309 -35.55 18.32 -22.85
C ASP A 309 -36.41 18.00 -24.09
N ARG A 310 -37.62 17.54 -23.89
CA ARG A 310 -38.50 17.09 -24.97
C ARG A 310 -39.43 18.20 -25.40
N LEU A 311 -39.75 18.26 -26.70
CA LEU A 311 -40.73 19.15 -27.26
C LEU A 311 -42.15 18.82 -26.75
N ILE A 312 -42.82 19.77 -26.12
CA ILE A 312 -44.23 19.67 -25.69
C ILE A 312 -45.15 20.21 -26.74
N SER A 313 -44.87 21.42 -27.27
CA SER A 313 -45.75 22.06 -28.22
C SER A 313 -44.97 22.97 -29.17
N ILE A 314 -45.57 23.22 -30.31
CA ILE A 314 -45.14 24.21 -31.31
C ILE A 314 -46.21 25.30 -31.34
N THR A 315 -45.80 26.54 -31.17
CA THR A 315 -46.73 27.69 -31.36
C THR A 315 -47.14 27.75 -32.81
N THR A 316 -48.44 27.63 -33.06
CA THR A 316 -48.98 27.73 -34.40
C THR A 316 -48.62 29.07 -35.01
N PRO A 317 -47.95 29.13 -36.18
CA PRO A 317 -47.67 30.37 -36.86
C PRO A 317 -48.95 31.13 -37.17
N GLN A 318 -48.86 32.47 -37.20
CA GLN A 318 -50.01 33.29 -37.57
C GLN A 318 -50.38 33.02 -39.03
N ALA A 319 -51.66 32.94 -39.29
CA ALA A 319 -52.19 32.72 -40.62
C ALA A 319 -51.76 33.88 -41.57
N ILE A 320 -51.28 33.51 -42.73
CA ILE A 320 -50.83 34.44 -43.76
C ILE A 320 -51.90 34.44 -44.89
N THR A 321 -52.38 35.62 -45.30
CA THR A 321 -53.29 35.72 -46.37
C THR A 321 -52.54 36.27 -47.59
N VAL A 322 -52.59 35.57 -48.71
CA VAL A 322 -51.95 35.95 -49.96
C VAL A 322 -52.91 35.91 -51.09
N ALA A 323 -52.62 36.62 -52.18
CA ALA A 323 -53.43 36.59 -53.38
C ALA A 323 -53.39 35.25 -54.08
N ASN A 324 -54.47 34.92 -54.79
CA ASN A 324 -54.48 33.67 -55.55
C ASN A 324 -53.39 33.68 -56.65
N GLY A 325 -52.60 32.61 -56.67
CA GLY A 325 -51.46 32.46 -57.58
C GLY A 325 -50.13 33.03 -57.11
N THR A 326 -50.04 33.47 -55.81
CA THR A 326 -48.76 33.89 -55.21
C THR A 326 -47.83 32.69 -55.14
N ALA A 327 -46.59 32.84 -55.64
CA ALA A 327 -45.60 31.84 -55.57
C ALA A 327 -45.15 31.61 -54.11
N TYR A 328 -44.78 30.40 -53.70
CA TYR A 328 -44.33 30.08 -52.35
C TYR A 328 -43.17 30.95 -51.86
N SER A 329 -42.22 31.30 -52.79
CA SER A 329 -41.10 32.22 -52.52
C SER A 329 -41.53 33.58 -52.02
N ASP A 330 -42.73 33.99 -52.41
CA ASP A 330 -43.27 35.38 -52.22
C ASP A 330 -44.26 35.39 -51.03
N MET A 331 -44.55 34.29 -50.40
CA MET A 331 -45.50 34.17 -49.29
C MET A 331 -44.99 34.66 -47.94
N ASN A 332 -43.70 35.01 -47.81
CA ASN A 332 -43.05 35.39 -46.54
C ASN A 332 -43.34 34.45 -45.40
N LEU A 333 -43.25 33.15 -45.68
CA LEU A 333 -43.44 32.12 -44.67
C LEU A 333 -42.36 32.21 -43.54
N PRO A 334 -42.72 32.04 -42.26
CA PRO A 334 -41.72 32.15 -41.19
C PRO A 334 -40.67 31.07 -41.34
N GLU A 335 -39.41 31.42 -41.19
CA GLU A 335 -38.27 30.49 -41.21
C GLU A 335 -38.09 29.75 -39.89
N GLN A 336 -38.75 30.27 -38.82
CA GLN A 336 -38.71 29.70 -37.48
C GLN A 336 -40.08 29.71 -36.84
N VAL A 337 -40.32 28.77 -35.96
CA VAL A 337 -41.49 28.73 -35.07
C VAL A 337 -41.05 28.68 -33.62
N ASN A 338 -41.84 29.25 -32.71
CA ASN A 338 -41.61 29.13 -31.30
C ASN A 338 -42.02 27.73 -30.86
N ILE A 339 -41.16 27.12 -30.05
CA ILE A 339 -41.36 25.82 -29.43
C ILE A 339 -41.39 25.97 -27.91
N VAL A 340 -42.11 25.09 -27.25
CA VAL A 340 -42.12 24.94 -25.81
C VAL A 340 -41.70 23.52 -25.48
N THR A 341 -40.72 23.40 -24.60
CA THR A 341 -40.17 22.11 -24.14
C THR A 341 -40.60 21.78 -22.72
N GLU A 342 -40.33 20.56 -22.21
CA GLU A 342 -40.64 20.15 -20.84
C GLU A 342 -39.99 21.06 -19.80
N GLY A 343 -38.81 21.63 -20.09
CA GLY A 343 -38.15 22.64 -19.25
C GLY A 343 -38.80 24.00 -19.29
N ASN A 344 -39.98 24.13 -19.97
CA ASN A 344 -40.71 25.38 -20.18
C ASN A 344 -39.85 26.47 -20.85
N THR A 345 -38.84 26.06 -21.60
CA THR A 345 -38.02 26.95 -22.39
C THR A 345 -38.76 27.29 -23.67
N VAL A 346 -39.06 28.55 -23.85
CA VAL A 346 -39.56 29.08 -25.13
C VAL A 346 -38.35 29.36 -26.00
N SER A 347 -38.17 28.62 -27.06
CA SER A 347 -37.11 28.84 -28.05
C SER A 347 -37.66 28.77 -29.45
N SER A 348 -36.87 29.13 -30.46
CA SER A 348 -37.26 29.03 -31.86
C SER A 348 -36.58 27.84 -32.53
N ALA A 349 -37.31 27.16 -33.40
CA ALA A 349 -36.80 26.07 -34.22
C ALA A 349 -36.99 26.42 -35.70
N SER A 350 -36.00 26.11 -36.52
CA SER A 350 -36.10 26.29 -37.98
C SER A 350 -37.17 25.35 -38.55
N VAL A 351 -37.92 25.83 -39.51
CA VAL A 351 -38.95 25.04 -40.17
C VAL A 351 -38.67 24.95 -41.67
N THR A 352 -39.04 23.83 -42.23
CA THR A 352 -39.07 23.63 -43.68
C THR A 352 -40.50 23.44 -44.10
N TRP A 353 -40.96 24.31 -44.97
CA TRP A 353 -42.34 24.23 -45.49
C TRP A 353 -42.42 23.24 -46.63
N ASN A 354 -43.50 22.43 -46.60
CA ASN A 354 -43.78 21.53 -47.73
C ASN A 354 -44.39 22.35 -48.85
N THR A 355 -43.64 22.55 -49.92
CA THR A 355 -44.05 23.35 -51.07
C THR A 355 -44.55 22.50 -52.25
N THR A 356 -44.73 21.19 -52.06
CA THR A 356 -45.09 20.24 -53.11
C THR A 356 -46.58 19.95 -53.18
N THR A 357 -47.36 20.39 -52.20
CA THR A 357 -48.83 20.25 -52.19
C THR A 357 -49.46 21.67 -52.09
N PRO A 358 -50.28 22.07 -53.04
CA PRO A 358 -51.04 23.31 -52.96
C PRO A 358 -52.05 23.26 -51.83
#